data_acf96b8c5ef15a22eac32f5f00ed018c
#
_entry.id   acf96b8c5ef15a22eac32f5f00ed018c
#
_cell.length_a   1.000
_cell.length_b   1.000
_cell.length_c   1.000
_cell.angle_alpha   90.00
_cell.angle_beta   90.00
_cell.angle_gamma   90.00
#
_symmetry.space_group_name_H-M   'P 1'
#
loop_
_entity.id
_entity.type
_entity.pdbx_description
1 polymer ?
#
loop_
_entity_poly.entity_id
_entity_poly.type
_entity_poly.pdbx_seq_one_letter_code
_entity_poly.pdbx_strand_id
1 'polypeptide(L)'
;MTRRASDVLIAHIKAHEGYRSKAYRCPAGVWTCGYGHTKGVTAKTTCDIAKAEAWLRDDLSPVEAFCNAIKNVDTQGKFDAVVDFAFNVGLGNLRQSTLLKRIQAGATDKEVCAELRKWVYAGGRKL
;
A
#
# COMPACT_ATOMS: atom_id res chain seq x y z
N MET A 1 -2.38 19.83 6.15
CA MET A 1 -2.21 18.77 7.15
C MET A 1 -1.69 17.51 6.49
N THR A 2 -0.64 16.91 7.03
CA THR A 2 -0.06 15.68 6.49
C THR A 2 -0.72 14.48 7.13
N ARG A 3 -1.31 13.60 6.31
CA ARG A 3 -1.91 12.36 6.80
C ARG A 3 -0.90 11.22 6.76
N ARG A 4 -1.09 10.26 7.64
CA ARG A 4 -0.39 8.96 7.66
C ARG A 4 -1.43 7.86 7.53
N ALA A 5 -1.00 6.69 7.05
CA ALA A 5 -1.85 5.50 7.04
C ALA A 5 -2.41 5.25 8.44
N SER A 6 -3.70 4.97 8.54
CA SER A 6 -4.35 4.71 9.82
C SER A 6 -3.88 3.37 10.41
N ASP A 7 -4.09 3.19 11.71
CA ASP A 7 -3.80 1.90 12.36
C ASP A 7 -4.63 0.78 11.77
N VAL A 8 -5.86 1.08 11.30
CA VAL A 8 -6.71 0.10 10.62
C VAL A 8 -6.07 -0.36 9.32
N LEU A 9 -5.55 0.58 8.51
CA LEU A 9 -4.86 0.24 7.27
C LEU A 9 -3.58 -0.56 7.53
N ILE A 10 -2.79 -0.14 8.51
CA ILE A 10 -1.56 -0.86 8.88
C ILE A 10 -1.89 -2.31 9.27
N ALA A 11 -2.91 -2.52 10.09
CA ALA A 11 -3.34 -3.87 10.49
C ALA A 11 -3.78 -4.69 9.27
N HIS A 12 -4.50 -4.08 8.34
CA HIS A 12 -4.94 -4.72 7.10
C HIS A 12 -3.75 -5.16 6.24
N ILE A 13 -2.78 -4.29 6.06
CA ILE A 13 -1.57 -4.61 5.28
C ILE A 13 -0.79 -5.73 5.93
N LYS A 14 -0.61 -5.70 7.25
CA LYS A 14 0.07 -6.78 8.00
C LYS A 14 -0.61 -8.13 7.78
N ALA A 15 -1.93 -8.17 7.86
CA ALA A 15 -2.70 -9.39 7.66
C ALA A 15 -2.59 -9.91 6.23
N HIS A 16 -2.59 -9.00 5.25
CA HIS A 16 -2.48 -9.35 3.84
C HIS A 16 -1.09 -9.84 3.46
N GLU A 17 -0.05 -9.14 3.91
CA GLU A 17 1.34 -9.46 3.58
C GLU A 17 1.84 -10.68 4.37
N GLY A 18 1.42 -10.84 5.61
CA GLY A 18 1.95 -11.85 6.52
C GLY A 18 3.34 -11.50 7.03
N TYR A 19 3.68 -12.03 8.20
CA TYR A 19 4.96 -11.78 8.85
C TYR A 19 5.94 -12.92 8.60
N ARG A 20 7.16 -12.58 8.18
CA ARG A 20 8.26 -13.53 8.03
C ARG A 20 9.50 -13.00 8.75
N SER A 21 9.97 -13.74 9.76
CA SER A 21 11.15 -13.34 10.52
C SER A 21 12.46 -13.58 9.77
N LYS A 22 12.45 -14.50 8.81
CA LYS A 22 13.61 -14.84 7.97
C LYS A 22 13.33 -14.49 6.52
N ALA A 23 14.35 -14.03 5.81
CA ALA A 23 14.24 -13.72 4.40
C ALA A 23 13.82 -14.94 3.59
N TYR A 24 12.97 -14.70 2.61
CA TYR A 24 12.53 -15.72 1.65
C TYR A 24 12.44 -15.08 0.27
N ARG A 25 12.44 -15.89 -0.77
CA ARG A 25 12.24 -15.39 -2.14
C ARG A 25 10.76 -15.39 -2.45
N CYS A 26 10.23 -14.21 -2.79
CA CYS A 26 8.83 -14.11 -3.22
C CYS A 26 8.67 -14.74 -4.63
N PRO A 27 7.42 -14.92 -5.12
CA PRO A 27 7.20 -15.49 -6.47
C PRO A 27 7.93 -14.77 -7.59
N ALA A 28 8.22 -13.48 -7.44
CA ALA A 28 9.01 -12.71 -8.40
C ALA A 28 10.52 -12.93 -8.27
N GLY A 29 10.96 -13.75 -7.34
CA GLY A 29 12.39 -14.05 -7.13
C GLY A 29 13.15 -13.01 -6.32
N VAL A 30 12.45 -12.10 -5.64
CA VAL A 30 13.06 -11.03 -4.84
C VAL A 30 13.15 -11.46 -3.38
N TRP A 31 14.31 -11.25 -2.74
CA TRP A 31 14.47 -11.51 -1.31
C TRP A 31 13.60 -10.56 -0.50
N THR A 32 12.79 -11.12 0.38
CA THR A 32 11.74 -10.41 1.11
C THR A 32 11.79 -10.82 2.59
N CYS A 33 11.51 -9.88 3.49
CA CYS A 33 11.49 -10.14 4.93
C CYS A 33 10.47 -9.24 5.63
N GLY A 34 10.01 -9.64 6.80
CA GLY A 34 9.02 -8.89 7.58
C GLY A 34 7.65 -8.90 6.92
N TYR A 35 7.07 -7.74 6.71
CA TYR A 35 5.78 -7.56 6.04
C TYR A 35 5.98 -7.13 4.58
N GLY A 36 6.66 -7.95 3.81
CA GLY A 36 6.87 -7.67 2.40
C GLY A 36 7.99 -6.69 2.10
N HIS A 37 8.89 -6.43 3.05
CA HIS A 37 10.02 -5.54 2.85
C HIS A 37 11.08 -6.17 1.95
N THR A 38 11.57 -5.43 0.96
CA THR A 38 12.55 -5.93 -0.01
C THR A 38 13.85 -5.13 -0.05
N LYS A 39 13.81 -3.86 0.33
CA LYS A 39 14.99 -2.98 0.23
C LYS A 39 16.11 -3.46 1.12
N GLY A 40 17.27 -3.77 0.52
CA GLY A 40 18.44 -4.21 1.25
C GLY A 40 18.36 -5.62 1.82
N VAL A 41 17.33 -6.40 1.49
CA VAL A 41 17.14 -7.76 1.99
C VAL A 41 18.01 -8.74 1.21
N THR A 42 18.71 -9.61 1.96
CA THR A 42 19.53 -10.69 1.40
C THR A 42 19.05 -12.03 1.97
N ALA A 43 19.62 -13.13 1.49
CA ALA A 43 19.30 -14.47 1.98
C ALA A 43 19.51 -14.62 3.49
N LYS A 44 20.35 -13.79 4.09
CA LYS A 44 20.73 -13.85 5.51
C LYS A 44 19.96 -12.88 6.39
N THR A 45 19.10 -12.05 5.82
CA THR A 45 18.37 -11.04 6.57
C THR A 45 17.33 -11.68 7.50
N THR A 46 17.26 -11.19 8.73
CA THR A 46 16.26 -11.58 9.72
C THR A 46 15.69 -10.33 10.38
N CYS A 47 14.53 -10.47 11.00
CA CYS A 47 13.90 -9.38 11.74
C CYS A 47 13.03 -9.92 12.86
N ASP A 48 12.67 -9.05 13.80
CA ASP A 48 11.57 -9.26 14.73
C ASP A 48 10.36 -8.43 14.29
N ILE A 49 9.25 -8.53 15.04
CA ILE A 49 8.02 -7.82 14.72
C ILE A 49 8.22 -6.30 14.73
N ALA A 50 8.97 -5.79 15.71
CA ALA A 50 9.23 -4.35 15.81
C ALA A 50 10.00 -3.84 14.59
N LYS A 51 11.02 -4.57 14.14
CA LYS A 51 11.80 -4.24 12.95
C LYS A 51 10.94 -4.30 11.69
N ALA A 52 10.14 -5.35 11.57
CA ALA A 52 9.24 -5.52 10.43
C ALA A 52 8.24 -4.39 10.33
N GLU A 53 7.68 -3.94 11.45
CA GLU A 53 6.76 -2.80 11.48
C GLU A 53 7.44 -1.49 11.10
N ALA A 54 8.65 -1.26 11.58
CA ALA A 54 9.44 -0.07 11.21
C ALA A 54 9.70 -0.06 9.70
N TRP A 55 10.08 -1.18 9.13
CA TRP A 55 10.27 -1.31 7.67
C TRP A 55 8.99 -1.03 6.91
N LEU A 56 7.84 -1.54 7.37
CA LEU A 56 6.57 -1.30 6.71
C LEU A 56 6.24 0.20 6.68
N ARG A 57 6.42 0.89 7.81
CA ARG A 57 6.16 2.33 7.88
C ARG A 57 7.12 3.12 6.99
N ASP A 58 8.38 2.71 6.92
CA ASP A 58 9.37 3.32 6.01
C ASP A 58 8.99 3.10 4.55
N ASP A 59 8.56 1.89 4.21
CA ASP A 59 8.13 1.55 2.85
C ASP A 59 6.90 2.34 2.42
N LEU A 60 5.99 2.63 3.36
CA LEU A 60 4.80 3.43 3.09
C LEU A 60 5.09 4.93 2.99
N SER A 61 6.18 5.41 3.56
CA SER A 61 6.47 6.84 3.64
C SER A 61 6.46 7.56 2.29
N PRO A 62 7.14 7.08 1.23
CA PRO A 62 7.07 7.73 -0.08
C PRO A 62 5.67 7.65 -0.71
N VAL A 63 4.93 6.57 -0.44
CA VAL A 63 3.54 6.42 -0.91
C VAL A 63 2.65 7.43 -0.21
N GLU A 64 2.79 7.58 1.10
CA GLU A 64 2.04 8.57 1.88
C GLU A 64 2.33 9.99 1.40
N ALA A 65 3.60 10.31 1.12
CA ALA A 65 3.99 11.63 0.61
C ALA A 65 3.32 11.93 -0.72
N PHE A 66 3.31 10.97 -1.63
CA PHE A 66 2.63 11.12 -2.92
C PHE A 66 1.12 11.32 -2.73
N CYS A 67 0.49 10.51 -1.89
CA CYS A 67 -0.96 10.58 -1.66
C CYS A 67 -1.39 11.88 -0.97
N ASN A 68 -0.55 12.45 -0.11
CA ASN A 68 -0.83 13.75 0.52
C ASN A 68 -0.86 14.90 -0.49
N ALA A 69 -0.23 14.74 -1.65
CA ALA A 69 -0.21 15.76 -2.71
C ALA A 69 -1.39 15.65 -3.69
N ILE A 70 -2.22 14.61 -3.56
CA ILE A 70 -3.34 14.38 -4.47
C ILE A 70 -4.52 15.29 -4.09
N LYS A 71 -5.02 16.05 -5.08
CA LYS A 71 -6.19 16.89 -4.90
C LYS A 71 -7.42 16.02 -4.53
N ASN A 72 -8.21 16.51 -3.58
CA ASN A 72 -9.46 15.91 -3.12
C ASN A 72 -9.31 14.59 -2.33
N VAL A 73 -8.11 14.22 -1.93
CA VAL A 73 -7.93 13.19 -0.91
C VAL A 73 -8.08 13.88 0.44
N ASP A 74 -9.33 14.08 0.83
CA ASP A 74 -9.71 14.97 1.93
C ASP A 74 -10.29 14.25 3.16
N THR A 75 -10.36 12.92 3.11
CA THR A 75 -10.77 12.11 4.24
C THR A 75 -9.73 11.03 4.51
N GLN A 76 -9.67 10.55 5.75
CA GLN A 76 -8.77 9.45 6.10
C GLN A 76 -9.12 8.19 5.29
N GLY A 77 -10.40 7.94 5.06
CA GLY A 77 -10.85 6.80 4.26
C GLY A 77 -10.32 6.84 2.82
N LYS A 78 -10.44 7.98 2.16
CA LYS A 78 -9.87 8.15 0.81
C LYS A 78 -8.36 8.00 0.82
N PHE A 79 -7.70 8.60 1.79
CA PHE A 79 -6.24 8.51 1.93
C PHE A 79 -5.79 7.06 2.09
N ASP A 80 -6.39 6.32 3.02
CA ASP A 80 -6.07 4.92 3.25
C ASP A 80 -6.30 4.07 2.00
N ALA A 81 -7.40 4.29 1.29
CA ALA A 81 -7.74 3.56 0.08
C ALA A 81 -6.69 3.77 -1.02
N VAL A 82 -6.25 5.01 -1.22
CA VAL A 82 -5.24 5.33 -2.24
C VAL A 82 -3.86 4.80 -1.85
N VAL A 83 -3.50 4.90 -0.58
CA VAL A 83 -2.24 4.36 -0.06
C VAL A 83 -2.19 2.85 -0.26
N ASP A 84 -3.26 2.14 0.12
CA ASP A 84 -3.34 0.69 -0.04
C ASP A 84 -3.23 0.29 -1.52
N PHE A 85 -3.97 0.96 -2.38
CA PHE A 85 -3.92 0.72 -3.82
C PHE A 85 -2.51 0.93 -4.37
N ALA A 86 -1.89 2.07 -4.05
CA ALA A 86 -0.54 2.40 -4.52
C ALA A 86 0.52 1.43 -3.98
N PHE A 87 0.37 0.98 -2.74
CA PHE A 87 1.29 0.02 -2.14
C PHE A 87 1.25 -1.33 -2.87
N ASN A 88 0.07 -1.73 -3.32
CA ASN A 88 -0.12 -3.01 -4.02
C ASN A 88 0.25 -2.95 -5.50
N VAL A 89 -0.06 -1.87 -6.19
CA VAL A 89 0.08 -1.79 -7.66
C VAL A 89 1.20 -0.87 -8.12
N GLY A 90 1.77 -0.09 -7.22
CA GLY A 90 2.83 0.87 -7.55
C GLY A 90 2.29 2.25 -7.92
N LEU A 91 3.11 3.28 -7.69
CA LEU A 91 2.75 4.67 -7.94
C LEU A 91 2.51 4.96 -9.43
N GLY A 92 3.24 4.29 -10.31
CA GLY A 92 3.04 4.45 -11.77
C GLY A 92 1.64 4.05 -12.20
N ASN A 93 1.16 2.91 -11.69
CA ASN A 93 -0.20 2.45 -11.98
C ASN A 93 -1.25 3.37 -11.36
N LEU A 94 -1.01 3.86 -10.15
CA LEU A 94 -1.90 4.83 -9.52
C LEU A 94 -2.05 6.09 -10.37
N ARG A 95 -0.95 6.63 -10.89
CA ARG A 95 -0.97 7.85 -11.72
C ARG A 95 -1.83 7.71 -12.95
N GLN A 96 -1.92 6.52 -13.53
CA GLN A 96 -2.67 6.24 -14.74
C GLN A 96 -4.08 5.71 -14.47
N SER A 97 -4.45 5.52 -13.20
CA SER A 97 -5.69 4.85 -12.85
C SER A 97 -6.92 5.76 -13.01
N THR A 98 -8.03 5.13 -13.34
CA THR A 98 -9.34 5.78 -13.30
C THR A 98 -9.70 6.19 -11.87
N LEU A 99 -9.27 5.39 -10.88
CA LEU A 99 -9.44 5.70 -9.47
C LEU A 99 -8.89 7.09 -9.13
N LEU A 100 -7.66 7.39 -9.52
CA LEU A 100 -7.06 8.69 -9.24
C LEU A 100 -7.82 9.81 -9.93
N LYS A 101 -8.19 9.63 -11.19
CA LYS A 101 -8.95 10.62 -11.96
C LYS A 101 -10.28 10.95 -11.28
N ARG A 102 -10.99 9.94 -10.79
CA ARG A 102 -12.27 10.13 -10.11
C ARG A 102 -12.11 10.83 -8.77
N ILE A 103 -11.08 10.50 -8.02
CA ILE A 103 -10.78 11.18 -6.75
C ILE A 103 -10.49 12.65 -7.00
N GLN A 104 -9.66 12.95 -7.98
CA GLN A 104 -9.32 14.33 -8.33
C GLN A 104 -10.53 15.13 -8.82
N ALA A 105 -11.53 14.44 -9.37
CA ALA A 105 -12.79 15.05 -9.80
C ALA A 105 -13.81 15.19 -8.65
N GLY A 106 -13.47 14.78 -7.42
CA GLY A 106 -14.33 14.94 -6.26
C GLY A 106 -15.22 13.74 -5.94
N ALA A 107 -14.82 12.52 -6.35
CA ALA A 107 -15.59 11.31 -6.07
C ALA A 107 -15.83 11.11 -4.57
N THR A 108 -17.00 10.56 -4.25
CA THR A 108 -17.35 10.19 -2.87
C THR A 108 -16.61 8.92 -2.43
N ASP A 109 -16.58 8.65 -1.13
CA ASP A 109 -15.99 7.42 -0.61
C ASP A 109 -16.61 6.19 -1.25
N LYS A 110 -17.93 6.19 -1.48
CA LYS A 110 -18.64 5.09 -2.15
C LYS A 110 -18.14 4.87 -3.58
N GLU A 111 -17.92 5.95 -4.32
CA GLU A 111 -17.43 5.89 -5.69
C GLU A 111 -15.98 5.38 -5.73
N VAL A 112 -15.14 5.79 -4.77
CA VAL A 112 -13.78 5.30 -4.63
C VAL A 112 -13.78 3.79 -4.38
N CYS A 113 -14.62 3.31 -3.47
CA CYS A 113 -14.75 1.88 -3.19
C CYS A 113 -15.19 1.11 -4.44
N ALA A 114 -16.12 1.66 -5.22
CA ALA A 114 -16.59 1.02 -6.46
C ALA A 114 -15.44 0.86 -7.47
N GLU A 115 -14.58 1.87 -7.61
CA GLU A 115 -13.42 1.79 -8.51
C GLU A 115 -12.39 0.76 -8.03
N LEU A 116 -12.15 0.67 -6.72
CA LEU A 116 -11.26 -0.34 -6.15
C LEU A 116 -11.75 -1.75 -6.45
N ARG A 117 -13.06 -2.00 -6.35
CA ARG A 117 -13.66 -3.29 -6.68
C ARG A 117 -13.42 -3.67 -8.14
N LYS A 118 -13.54 -2.73 -9.06
CA LYS A 118 -13.26 -2.96 -10.48
C LYS A 118 -11.83 -3.43 -10.69
N TRP A 119 -10.88 -2.81 -9.99
CA TRP A 119 -9.48 -3.20 -10.07
C TRP A 119 -9.27 -4.64 -9.60
N VAL A 120 -9.87 -5.02 -8.48
CA VAL A 120 -9.76 -6.38 -7.94
C VAL A 120 -10.23 -7.41 -8.96
N TYR A 121 -11.38 -7.19 -9.58
CA TYR A 121 -11.93 -8.15 -10.54
C TYR A 121 -11.20 -8.11 -11.88
N ALA A 122 -10.96 -6.94 -12.44
CA ALA A 122 -10.34 -6.80 -13.75
C ALA A 122 -8.87 -7.25 -13.75
N GLY A 123 -8.15 -6.99 -12.66
CA GLY A 123 -6.74 -7.36 -12.55
C GLY A 123 -6.51 -8.82 -12.14
N GLY A 124 -7.55 -9.54 -11.75
CA GLY A 124 -7.42 -10.91 -11.24
C GLY A 124 -6.60 -10.98 -9.96
N ARG A 125 -6.42 -9.88 -9.25
CA ARG A 125 -5.61 -9.78 -8.04
C ARG A 125 -6.45 -9.28 -6.88
N LYS A 126 -6.20 -9.84 -5.70
CA LYS A 126 -6.79 -9.32 -4.48
C LYS A 126 -5.93 -8.17 -3.97
N LEU A 127 -6.58 -7.08 -3.68
CA LEU A 127 -5.95 -5.95 -3.01
C LEU A 127 -6.05 -6.09 -1.51
#